data_abf1e1b97ef455ecee603fc42b7d16cf
#
_entry.id   abf1e1b97ef455ecee603fc42b7d16cf
#
_cell.length_a   1.000
_cell.length_b   1.000
_cell.length_c   1.000
_cell.angle_alpha   90.00
_cell.angle_beta   90.00
_cell.angle_gamma   90.00
#
_symmetry.space_group_name_H-M   'P 1'
#
loop_
_entity.id
_entity.type
_entity.pdbx_description
1 polymer ?
#
loop_
_entity_poly.entity_id
_entity_poly.type
_entity_poly.pdbx_seq_one_letter_code
_entity_poly.pdbx_strand_id
1 'polypeptide(L)'
;PSGLLNGLTQMMDTRDLVQEVSPGGKTIDGTSQFFYALIAMACLYGCFIGFGSAITLQANLTALAARRSVTPTHKLKLILSEQISSFLIGYVDVIILLIYLRNILKLDFQGQIGKMLLISLFGSLIGVSMGLFIGSLSKIGEGIKVAVILAISMVCSFLSGLMNSSMKD
;
A
#
# COMPACT_ATOMS: atom_id res chain seq x y z
N PRO A 1 41.39 -5.93 36.89
CA PRO A 1 40.05 -5.30 36.74
C PRO A 1 39.63 -5.06 35.29
N SER A 2 40.56 -4.98 34.32
CA SER A 2 40.25 -4.72 32.90
C SER A 2 39.55 -5.87 32.19
N GLY A 3 39.76 -7.11 32.62
CA GLY A 3 39.15 -8.30 32.00
C GLY A 3 37.66 -8.44 32.29
N LEU A 4 37.19 -7.97 33.45
CA LEU A 4 35.79 -8.00 33.82
C LEU A 4 34.98 -6.94 33.03
N LEU A 5 35.56 -5.77 32.79
CA LEU A 5 34.94 -4.70 32.01
C LEU A 5 34.83 -5.09 30.55
N ASN A 6 35.84 -5.75 29.97
CA ASN A 6 35.78 -6.26 28.60
C ASN A 6 34.75 -7.41 28.46
N GLY A 7 34.59 -8.26 29.46
CA GLY A 7 33.56 -9.28 29.48
C GLY A 7 32.15 -8.69 29.59
N LEU A 8 31.97 -7.64 30.35
CA LEU A 8 30.69 -6.94 30.47
C LEU A 8 30.32 -6.16 29.19
N THR A 9 31.31 -5.54 28.54
CA THR A 9 31.06 -4.88 27.24
C THR A 9 30.72 -5.88 26.12
N GLN A 10 31.33 -7.07 26.12
CA GLN A 10 30.95 -8.15 25.20
C GLN A 10 29.56 -8.71 25.51
N MET A 11 29.14 -8.77 26.77
CA MET A 11 27.77 -9.17 27.14
C MET A 11 26.72 -8.09 26.86
N MET A 12 27.12 -6.82 26.80
CA MET A 12 26.25 -5.70 26.47
C MET A 12 26.17 -5.45 24.98
N ASP A 13 27.03 -6.05 24.18
CA ASP A 13 26.92 -6.03 22.71
C ASP A 13 25.88 -7.06 22.25
N THR A 14 24.63 -6.75 22.56
CA THR A 14 23.44 -7.52 22.15
C THR A 14 23.23 -7.53 20.63
N ARG A 15 24.11 -6.91 19.87
CA ARG A 15 24.02 -6.86 18.40
C ARG A 15 24.22 -8.23 17.77
N ASP A 16 24.99 -9.11 18.39
CA ASP A 16 25.23 -10.49 17.90
C ASP A 16 24.14 -11.51 18.31
N LEU A 17 23.27 -11.13 19.26
CA LEU A 17 22.22 -12.04 19.75
C LEU A 17 20.91 -11.95 18.97
N VAL A 18 20.73 -10.91 18.16
CA VAL A 18 19.57 -10.75 17.28
C VAL A 18 20.01 -11.05 15.85
N GLN A 19 20.23 -12.30 15.55
CA GLN A 19 20.28 -12.78 14.18
C GLN A 19 18.83 -12.71 13.63
N GLU A 20 18.54 -11.74 12.76
CA GLU A 20 17.29 -11.74 11.99
C GLU A 20 17.29 -12.97 11.09
N VAL A 21 16.75 -14.07 11.61
CA VAL A 21 16.51 -15.29 10.82
C VAL A 21 15.24 -15.02 10.01
N SER A 22 15.43 -14.57 8.77
CA SER A 22 14.35 -14.56 7.80
C SER A 22 13.78 -15.98 7.66
N PRO A 23 12.45 -16.20 7.74
CA PRO A 23 11.82 -17.51 7.55
C PRO A 23 12.19 -18.20 6.23
N GLY A 24 12.82 -17.51 5.29
CA GLY A 24 13.29 -18.02 4.01
C GLY A 24 14.80 -18.22 3.86
N GLY A 25 15.59 -18.09 4.94
CA GLY A 25 17.04 -18.36 4.92
C GLY A 25 17.91 -17.39 4.12
N LYS A 26 17.38 -16.23 3.69
CA LYS A 26 18.11 -15.16 3.02
C LYS A 26 17.99 -13.87 3.81
N THR A 27 19.10 -13.26 4.17
CA THR A 27 19.15 -11.89 4.69
C THR A 27 18.65 -10.95 3.60
N ILE A 28 17.49 -10.35 3.81
CA ILE A 28 16.97 -9.31 2.93
C ILE A 28 17.68 -8.02 3.35
N ASP A 29 18.45 -7.42 2.45
CA ASP A 29 19.04 -6.12 2.68
C ASP A 29 17.96 -5.12 3.09
N GLY A 30 18.20 -4.31 4.12
CA GLY A 30 17.25 -3.33 4.61
C GLY A 30 16.72 -2.40 3.52
N THR A 31 17.54 -2.13 2.50
CA THR A 31 17.17 -1.39 1.29
C THR A 31 16.07 -2.11 0.51
N SER A 32 16.18 -3.41 0.31
CA SER A 32 15.16 -4.20 -0.40
C SER A 32 13.84 -4.23 0.37
N GLN A 33 13.90 -4.35 1.69
CA GLN A 33 12.71 -4.30 2.54
C GLN A 33 11.97 -2.97 2.43
N PHE A 34 12.71 -1.86 2.42
CA PHE A 34 12.15 -0.53 2.21
C PHE A 34 11.38 -0.42 0.89
N PHE A 35 11.93 -0.96 -0.21
CA PHE A 35 11.27 -0.92 -1.50
C PHE A 35 10.03 -1.81 -1.58
N TYR A 36 10.02 -2.97 -0.91
CA TYR A 36 8.82 -3.79 -0.78
C TYR A 36 7.70 -3.05 -0.03
N ALA A 37 8.06 -2.36 1.05
CA ALA A 37 7.13 -1.54 1.81
C ALA A 37 6.59 -0.37 0.96
N LEU A 38 7.42 0.23 0.11
CA LEU A 38 7.02 1.29 -0.80
C LEU A 38 6.01 0.80 -1.86
N ILE A 39 6.20 -0.41 -2.40
CA ILE A 39 5.25 -1.04 -3.33
C ILE A 39 3.92 -1.31 -2.62
N ALA A 40 3.95 -1.84 -1.40
CA ALA A 40 2.74 -2.06 -0.60
C ALA A 40 1.99 -0.76 -0.33
N MET A 41 2.70 0.33 -0.03
CA MET A 41 2.12 1.65 0.14
C MET A 41 1.49 2.17 -1.16
N ALA A 42 2.14 1.99 -2.31
CA ALA A 42 1.58 2.37 -3.60
C ALA A 42 0.26 1.63 -3.90
N CYS A 43 0.19 0.34 -3.57
CA CYS A 43 -1.06 -0.42 -3.68
C CYS A 43 -2.17 0.15 -2.80
N LEU A 44 -1.84 0.61 -1.59
CA LEU A 44 -2.81 1.25 -0.69
C LEU A 44 -3.26 2.62 -1.20
N TYR A 45 -2.42 3.37 -1.91
CA TYR A 45 -2.83 4.62 -2.55
C TYR A 45 -3.91 4.42 -3.62
N GLY A 46 -4.08 3.23 -4.17
CA GLY A 46 -5.25 2.84 -4.96
C GLY A 46 -6.58 3.10 -4.25
N CYS A 47 -6.57 3.20 -2.91
CA CYS A 47 -7.73 3.60 -2.10
C CYS A 47 -8.25 5.00 -2.47
N PHE A 48 -7.37 5.95 -2.80
CA PHE A 48 -7.78 7.28 -3.25
C PHE A 48 -8.45 7.26 -4.61
N ILE A 49 -7.99 6.40 -5.51
CA ILE A 49 -8.61 6.19 -6.83
C ILE A 49 -10.01 5.62 -6.65
N GLY A 50 -10.17 4.58 -5.81
CA GLY A 50 -11.45 4.00 -5.47
C GLY A 50 -12.40 4.98 -4.79
N PHE A 51 -11.88 5.84 -3.92
CA PHE A 51 -12.65 6.90 -3.28
C PHE A 51 -13.16 7.95 -4.30
N GLY A 52 -12.30 8.41 -5.22
CA GLY A 52 -12.68 9.30 -6.30
C GLY A 52 -13.82 8.72 -7.15
N SER A 53 -13.73 7.44 -7.48
CA SER A 53 -14.78 6.72 -8.20
C SER A 53 -16.09 6.64 -7.41
N ALA A 54 -16.02 6.44 -6.10
CA ALA A 54 -17.22 6.44 -5.25
C ALA A 54 -17.93 7.80 -5.24
N ILE A 55 -17.18 8.90 -5.24
CA ILE A 55 -17.74 10.26 -5.33
C ILE A 55 -18.48 10.46 -6.65
N THR A 56 -17.92 9.98 -7.77
CA THR A 56 -18.55 10.11 -9.08
C THR A 56 -19.84 9.30 -9.22
N LEU A 57 -20.08 8.33 -8.35
CA LEU A 57 -21.29 7.53 -8.29
C LEU A 57 -22.39 8.14 -7.39
N GLN A 58 -22.05 9.06 -6.49
CA GLN A 58 -23.01 9.63 -5.54
C GLN A 58 -23.77 10.81 -6.15
N ALA A 59 -25.08 10.63 -6.34
CA ALA A 59 -25.97 11.60 -6.98
C ALA A 59 -26.03 12.97 -6.27
N ASN A 60 -25.74 13.03 -4.98
CA ASN A 60 -25.76 14.24 -4.17
C ASN A 60 -24.45 15.05 -4.27
N LEU A 61 -23.40 14.50 -4.85
CA LEU A 61 -22.09 15.14 -4.89
C LEU A 61 -21.75 15.72 -6.26
N THR A 62 -22.22 15.08 -7.34
CA THR A 62 -21.93 15.51 -8.71
C THR A 62 -23.17 15.54 -9.60
N ALA A 63 -23.27 16.56 -10.47
CA ALA A 63 -24.36 16.68 -11.45
C ALA A 63 -24.38 15.49 -12.42
N LEU A 64 -23.23 14.89 -12.70
CA LEU A 64 -23.12 13.72 -13.57
C LEU A 64 -23.73 12.48 -12.91
N ALA A 65 -23.46 12.28 -11.63
CA ALA A 65 -24.03 11.18 -10.87
C ALA A 65 -25.55 11.32 -10.69
N ALA A 66 -26.04 12.57 -10.51
CA ALA A 66 -27.46 12.85 -10.47
C ALA A 66 -28.16 12.43 -11.78
N ARG A 67 -27.57 12.72 -12.93
CA ARG A 67 -28.10 12.29 -14.24
C ARG A 67 -28.07 10.76 -14.40
N ARG A 68 -26.99 10.10 -13.94
CA ARG A 68 -26.86 8.63 -14.00
C ARG A 68 -27.85 7.93 -13.07
N SER A 69 -28.24 8.55 -11.96
CA SER A 69 -29.20 7.94 -11.03
C SER A 69 -30.61 7.83 -11.57
N VAL A 70 -30.98 8.66 -12.56
CA VAL A 70 -32.31 8.69 -13.22
C VAL A 70 -32.38 7.68 -14.39
N THR A 71 -31.23 7.21 -14.90
CA THR A 71 -31.22 6.21 -15.98
C THR A 71 -31.61 4.82 -15.45
N PRO A 72 -32.40 4.01 -16.22
CA PRO A 72 -32.84 2.68 -15.80
C PRO A 72 -31.70 1.64 -15.93
N THR A 73 -30.55 1.91 -15.34
CA THR A 73 -29.40 1.01 -15.31
C THR A 73 -29.29 0.34 -13.94
N HIS A 74 -28.98 -0.95 -13.93
CA HIS A 74 -28.73 -1.65 -12.66
C HIS A 74 -27.53 -1.02 -11.94
N LYS A 75 -27.75 -0.54 -10.74
CA LYS A 75 -26.72 0.12 -9.89
C LYS A 75 -25.47 -0.75 -9.71
N LEU A 76 -25.64 -2.08 -9.63
CA LEU A 76 -24.52 -3.02 -9.54
C LEU A 76 -23.61 -2.99 -10.76
N LYS A 77 -24.18 -2.89 -11.98
CA LYS A 77 -23.34 -2.78 -13.19
C LYS A 77 -22.51 -1.50 -13.19
N LEU A 78 -23.09 -0.41 -12.70
CA LEU A 78 -22.41 0.87 -12.61
C LEU A 78 -21.25 0.80 -11.61
N ILE A 79 -21.49 0.25 -10.42
CA ILE A 79 -20.47 0.08 -9.38
C ILE A 79 -19.34 -0.84 -9.86
N LEU A 80 -19.68 -1.98 -10.47
CA LEU A 80 -18.68 -2.92 -10.99
C LEU A 80 -17.85 -2.32 -12.13
N SER A 81 -18.48 -1.57 -13.02
CA SER A 81 -17.77 -0.87 -14.11
C SER A 81 -16.76 0.12 -13.56
N GLU A 82 -17.16 0.91 -12.56
CA GLU A 82 -16.30 1.90 -11.91
C GLU A 82 -15.17 1.22 -11.11
N GLN A 83 -15.49 0.11 -10.43
CA GLN A 83 -14.49 -0.70 -9.71
C GLN A 83 -13.42 -1.26 -10.65
N ILE A 84 -13.83 -1.82 -11.78
CA ILE A 84 -12.91 -2.38 -12.79
C ILE A 84 -12.04 -1.27 -13.39
N SER A 85 -12.64 -0.14 -13.74
CA SER A 85 -11.92 1.01 -14.29
C SER A 85 -10.87 1.55 -13.32
N SER A 86 -11.25 1.75 -12.08
CA SER A 86 -10.35 2.22 -11.02
C SER A 86 -9.24 1.23 -10.71
N PHE A 87 -9.56 -0.06 -10.72
CA PHE A 87 -8.58 -1.13 -10.54
C PHE A 87 -7.55 -1.14 -11.67
N LEU A 88 -7.99 -1.02 -12.93
CA LEU A 88 -7.08 -0.97 -14.08
C LEU A 88 -6.13 0.21 -13.99
N ILE A 89 -6.63 1.39 -13.65
CA ILE A 89 -5.82 2.59 -13.48
C ILE A 89 -4.80 2.40 -12.35
N GLY A 90 -5.25 1.96 -11.18
CA GLY A 90 -4.38 1.72 -10.04
C GLY A 90 -3.34 0.63 -10.28
N TYR A 91 -3.70 -0.43 -11.02
CA TYR A 91 -2.76 -1.49 -11.35
C TYR A 91 -1.69 -1.05 -12.35
N VAL A 92 -2.07 -0.24 -13.36
CA VAL A 92 -1.11 0.36 -14.30
C VAL A 92 -0.13 1.26 -13.56
N ASP A 93 -0.57 2.05 -12.59
CA ASP A 93 0.29 2.90 -11.77
C ASP A 93 1.33 2.07 -11.00
N VAL A 94 0.91 0.97 -10.39
CA VAL A 94 1.83 0.05 -9.69
C VAL A 94 2.81 -0.62 -10.66
N ILE A 95 2.39 -0.98 -11.88
CA ILE A 95 3.28 -1.54 -12.90
C ILE A 95 4.35 -0.51 -13.30
N ILE A 96 3.97 0.74 -13.51
CA ILE A 96 4.90 1.84 -13.82
C ILE A 96 5.93 1.99 -12.70
N LEU A 97 5.48 1.96 -11.44
CA LEU A 97 6.37 1.99 -10.27
C LEU A 97 7.35 0.81 -10.27
N LEU A 98 6.89 -0.41 -10.53
CA LEU A 98 7.76 -1.60 -10.60
C LEU A 98 8.80 -1.50 -11.71
N ILE A 99 8.41 -1.01 -12.89
CA ILE A 99 9.32 -0.77 -14.01
C ILE A 99 10.36 0.27 -13.64
N TYR A 100 9.94 1.35 -12.98
CA TYR A 100 10.84 2.39 -12.48
C TYR A 100 11.87 1.82 -11.50
N LEU A 101 11.44 1.07 -10.49
CA LEU A 101 12.30 0.46 -9.49
C LEU A 101 13.31 -0.50 -10.11
N ARG A 102 12.89 -1.29 -11.10
CA ARG A 102 13.77 -2.23 -11.78
C ARG A 102 14.78 -1.56 -12.70
N ASN A 103 14.35 -0.62 -13.55
CA ASN A 103 15.18 -0.05 -14.62
C ASN A 103 16.06 1.09 -14.12
N ILE A 104 15.57 1.94 -13.23
CA ILE A 104 16.29 3.14 -12.77
C ILE A 104 17.09 2.83 -11.50
N LEU A 105 16.49 2.18 -10.51
CA LEU A 105 17.19 1.82 -9.29
C LEU A 105 17.99 0.51 -9.41
N LYS A 106 17.83 -0.24 -10.51
CA LYS A 106 18.54 -1.52 -10.77
C LYS A 106 18.42 -2.50 -9.60
N LEU A 107 17.28 -2.50 -8.92
CA LEU A 107 17.02 -3.41 -7.82
C LEU A 107 16.87 -4.84 -8.34
N ASP A 108 17.70 -5.72 -7.82
CA ASP A 108 17.68 -7.13 -8.17
C ASP A 108 16.59 -7.84 -7.35
N PHE A 109 15.40 -7.96 -7.92
CA PHE A 109 14.26 -8.64 -7.29
C PHE A 109 14.41 -10.17 -7.31
N GLN A 110 15.66 -10.69 -7.30
CA GLN A 110 16.02 -12.12 -7.20
C GLN A 110 15.17 -13.05 -8.10
N GLY A 111 14.78 -12.58 -9.30
CA GLY A 111 14.01 -13.40 -10.26
C GLY A 111 12.54 -13.68 -9.89
N GLN A 112 12.01 -13.08 -8.81
CA GLN A 112 10.63 -13.33 -8.35
C GLN A 112 9.62 -12.24 -8.80
N ILE A 113 9.88 -11.59 -9.92
CA ILE A 113 9.04 -10.51 -10.46
C ILE A 113 7.59 -10.96 -10.64
N GLY A 114 7.37 -12.20 -11.09
CA GLY A 114 6.02 -12.74 -11.27
C GLY A 114 5.21 -12.81 -9.96
N LYS A 115 5.86 -13.19 -8.86
CA LYS A 115 5.20 -13.20 -7.54
C LYS A 115 4.89 -11.79 -7.05
N MET A 116 5.78 -10.83 -7.31
CA MET A 116 5.54 -9.43 -6.95
C MET A 116 4.39 -8.83 -7.73
N LEU A 117 4.31 -9.10 -9.05
CA LEU A 117 3.18 -8.68 -9.88
C LEU A 117 1.86 -9.27 -9.38
N LEU A 118 1.85 -10.53 -8.97
CA LEU A 118 0.66 -11.17 -8.43
C LEU A 118 0.24 -10.57 -7.08
N ILE A 119 1.18 -10.34 -6.18
CA ILE A 119 0.92 -9.71 -4.88
C ILE A 119 0.41 -8.27 -5.08
N SER A 120 1.04 -7.51 -5.97
CA SER A 120 0.64 -6.12 -6.26
C SER A 120 -0.74 -6.04 -6.91
N LEU A 121 -1.12 -7.04 -7.70
CA LEU A 121 -2.46 -7.16 -8.29
C LEU A 121 -3.52 -7.30 -7.19
N PHE A 122 -3.34 -8.21 -6.26
CA PHE A 122 -4.28 -8.36 -5.14
C PHE A 122 -4.25 -7.15 -4.20
N GLY A 123 -3.07 -6.58 -3.96
CA GLY A 123 -2.90 -5.39 -3.13
C GLY A 123 -3.65 -4.19 -3.71
N SER A 124 -3.53 -3.93 -5.01
CA SER A 124 -4.25 -2.84 -5.68
C SER A 124 -5.77 -3.08 -5.71
N LEU A 125 -6.21 -4.33 -5.89
CA LEU A 125 -7.63 -4.68 -5.81
C LEU A 125 -8.21 -4.37 -4.42
N ILE A 126 -7.51 -4.75 -3.36
CA ILE A 126 -7.91 -4.46 -1.98
C ILE A 126 -7.93 -2.96 -1.73
N GLY A 127 -6.90 -2.22 -2.15
CA GLY A 127 -6.81 -0.77 -1.99
C GLY A 127 -8.00 -0.06 -2.64
N VAL A 128 -8.26 -0.32 -3.91
CA VAL A 128 -9.37 0.31 -4.65
C VAL A 128 -10.73 -0.07 -4.05
N SER A 129 -10.93 -1.34 -3.68
CA SER A 129 -12.19 -1.80 -3.06
C SER A 129 -12.45 -1.12 -1.73
N MET A 130 -11.40 -0.94 -0.92
CA MET A 130 -11.47 -0.25 0.36
C MET A 130 -11.84 1.23 0.17
N GLY A 131 -11.25 1.89 -0.83
CA GLY A 131 -11.57 3.27 -1.17
C GLY A 131 -13.01 3.46 -1.61
N LEU A 132 -13.49 2.56 -2.48
CA LEU A 132 -14.88 2.56 -2.93
C LEU A 132 -15.85 2.30 -1.77
N PHE A 133 -15.51 1.39 -0.86
CA PHE A 133 -16.32 1.10 0.32
C PHE A 133 -16.44 2.32 1.25
N ILE A 134 -15.31 2.95 1.61
CA ILE A 134 -15.31 4.14 2.47
C ILE A 134 -16.03 5.29 1.77
N GLY A 135 -15.80 5.48 0.48
CA GLY A 135 -16.46 6.49 -0.34
C GLY A 135 -17.98 6.32 -0.38
N SER A 136 -18.48 5.09 -0.41
CA SER A 136 -19.91 4.80 -0.49
C SER A 136 -20.71 5.09 0.79
N LEU A 137 -20.05 5.34 1.91
CA LEU A 137 -20.68 5.72 3.18
C LEU A 137 -21.35 7.10 3.07
N SER A 138 -22.65 7.14 2.76
CA SER A 138 -23.37 8.39 2.47
C SER A 138 -23.61 9.29 3.68
N LYS A 139 -23.55 8.74 4.91
CA LYS A 139 -23.85 9.48 6.16
C LYS A 139 -22.69 10.35 6.68
N ILE A 140 -21.51 10.19 6.12
CA ILE A 140 -20.28 10.83 6.59
C ILE A 140 -19.86 11.91 5.60
N GLY A 141 -19.49 13.09 6.09
CA GLY A 141 -18.99 14.19 5.25
C GLY A 141 -17.70 13.79 4.51
N GLU A 142 -17.49 14.36 3.31
CA GLU A 142 -16.33 14.05 2.46
C GLU A 142 -14.98 14.26 3.17
N GLY A 143 -14.84 15.33 3.94
CA GLY A 143 -13.62 15.61 4.69
C GLY A 143 -13.27 14.53 5.70
N ILE A 144 -14.28 13.97 6.39
CA ILE A 144 -14.08 12.88 7.35
C ILE A 144 -13.69 11.58 6.63
N LYS A 145 -14.28 11.29 5.47
CA LYS A 145 -13.91 10.11 4.65
C LYS A 145 -12.44 10.17 4.21
N VAL A 146 -12.00 11.33 3.73
CA VAL A 146 -10.60 11.56 3.36
C VAL A 146 -9.69 11.41 4.56
N ALA A 147 -10.06 11.96 5.72
CA ALA A 147 -9.29 11.82 6.95
C ALA A 147 -9.17 10.35 7.40
N VAL A 148 -10.23 9.55 7.27
CA VAL A 148 -10.20 8.12 7.58
C VAL A 148 -9.26 7.36 6.62
N ILE A 149 -9.30 7.64 5.32
CA ILE A 149 -8.40 7.03 4.34
C ILE A 149 -6.95 7.38 4.64
N LEU A 150 -6.67 8.65 4.95
CA LEU A 150 -5.33 9.10 5.33
C LEU A 150 -4.85 8.42 6.62
N ALA A 151 -5.69 8.35 7.63
CA ALA A 151 -5.36 7.70 8.90
C ALA A 151 -5.01 6.22 8.70
N ILE A 152 -5.83 5.48 7.93
CA ILE A 152 -5.58 4.07 7.62
C ILE A 152 -4.29 3.93 6.81
N SER A 153 -4.07 4.77 5.80
CA SER A 153 -2.85 4.74 4.99
C SER A 153 -1.60 5.00 5.83
N MET A 154 -1.67 5.96 6.75
CA MET A 154 -0.58 6.29 7.68
C MET A 154 -0.27 5.12 8.62
N VAL A 155 -1.30 4.53 9.24
CA VAL A 155 -1.13 3.37 10.14
C VAL A 155 -0.55 2.18 9.39
N CYS A 156 -1.07 1.86 8.20
CA CYS A 156 -0.55 0.77 7.38
C CYS A 156 0.89 1.02 6.91
N SER A 157 1.23 2.26 6.56
CA SER A 157 2.59 2.66 6.20
C SER A 157 3.56 2.50 7.38
N PHE A 158 3.12 2.89 8.57
CA PHE A 158 3.91 2.71 9.80
C PHE A 158 4.13 1.22 10.11
N LEU A 159 3.07 0.41 10.04
CA LEU A 159 3.15 -1.04 10.26
C LEU A 159 3.97 -1.77 9.19
N SER A 160 4.02 -1.24 7.97
CA SER A 160 4.84 -1.77 6.87
C SER A 160 6.35 -1.61 7.10
N GLY A 161 6.77 -0.90 8.15
CA GLY A 161 8.18 -0.72 8.49
C GLY A 161 8.90 0.38 7.71
N LEU A 162 8.18 1.22 6.96
CA LEU A 162 8.78 2.35 6.22
C LEU A 162 9.51 3.33 7.16
N MET A 163 9.08 3.42 8.41
CA MET A 163 9.69 4.32 9.40
C MET A 163 10.77 3.65 10.26
N ASN A 164 10.90 2.32 10.22
CA ASN A 164 11.83 1.61 11.11
C ASN A 164 13.20 1.34 10.47
N SER A 165 13.42 1.72 9.22
CA SER A 165 14.70 1.54 8.52
C SER A 165 15.75 2.57 8.89
N SER A 166 15.40 3.60 9.65
CA SER A 166 16.28 4.76 9.92
C SER A 166 17.09 4.69 11.22
N MET A 167 17.08 3.58 11.95
CA MET A 167 17.83 3.47 13.22
C MET A 167 18.99 2.47 13.15
N LYS A 168 19.75 2.47 12.06
CA LYS A 168 21.04 1.78 11.99
C LYS A 168 22.09 2.77 11.48
N ASP A 169 22.48 3.68 12.31
CA ASP A 169 23.82 4.31 12.36
C ASP A 169 24.36 4.16 13.78
#